data_06723e3b4145989926f4410f05079004
#
_entry.id   06723e3b4145989926f4410f05079004
#
_cell.length_a   1.000
_cell.length_b   1.000
_cell.length_c   1.000
_cell.angle_alpha   90.00
_cell.angle_beta   90.00
_cell.angle_gamma   90.00
#
_symmetry.space_group_name_H-M   'P 1'
#
loop_
_entity.id
_entity.type
_entity.pdbx_description
1 polymer ?
#
loop_
_entity_poly.entity_id
_entity_poly.type
_entity_poly.pdbx_seq_one_letter_code
_entity_poly.pdbx_strand_id
1 'polypeptide(L)'
;MAATSVGCVRIDKAARVDTAVRIDAVASRNDCERAGALFDEVWGMRGMVPNEVIIATVHAGGYASLAWLDGEVVGASWGFLGSHGDDVTLHSHVTGVRSAVGSRGVGAALKHHQWHWAKEHGLHAITWTFDPLVRRNAYFNLVKLGAVVVEYHEDFYGAINDGLNSGEHTDRLVVQWPVRGHGEPPRGDYAAVGDSTIRTPDDIESLRRSDPSSAQEWRARQREDLRKAFAGGWCIAGLSSDGSYSVVRKSAASRS
;
A
#
# COMPACT_ATOMS: atom_id res chain seq x y z
N MET A 1 52.72 -20.68 45.30
CA MET A 1 52.49 -19.74 44.18
C MET A 1 51.06 -19.99 43.71
N ALA A 2 50.18 -19.06 44.03
CA ALA A 2 48.76 -19.17 43.69
C ALA A 2 48.52 -18.37 42.41
N ALA A 3 47.96 -19.01 41.38
CA ALA A 3 47.57 -18.38 40.14
C ALA A 3 46.15 -17.84 40.27
N THR A 4 46.00 -16.52 40.15
CA THR A 4 44.73 -15.79 40.21
C THR A 4 44.00 -15.92 38.88
N SER A 5 42.83 -16.56 38.93
CA SER A 5 41.91 -16.68 37.81
C SER A 5 41.18 -15.34 37.61
N VAL A 6 41.34 -14.71 36.46
CA VAL A 6 40.59 -13.52 36.05
C VAL A 6 39.22 -13.98 35.55
N GLY A 7 38.17 -13.64 36.28
CA GLY A 7 36.79 -13.91 35.91
C GLY A 7 36.37 -13.11 34.67
N CYS A 8 35.97 -13.79 33.61
CA CYS A 8 35.34 -13.24 32.45
C CYS A 8 33.92 -12.77 32.80
N VAL A 9 33.69 -11.45 32.82
CA VAL A 9 32.37 -10.86 32.99
C VAL A 9 31.57 -11.15 31.72
N ARG A 10 30.58 -12.02 31.80
CA ARG A 10 29.56 -12.17 30.75
C ARG A 10 28.69 -10.91 30.74
N ILE A 11 28.81 -10.15 29.68
CA ILE A 11 27.85 -9.10 29.39
C ILE A 11 26.59 -9.80 28.88
N ASP A 12 25.55 -9.83 29.72
CA ASP A 12 24.21 -10.25 29.30
C ASP A 12 23.73 -9.37 28.16
N LYS A 13 23.53 -9.99 27.00
CA LYS A 13 22.81 -9.36 25.90
C LYS A 13 21.40 -9.01 26.43
N ALA A 14 21.13 -7.72 26.58
CA ALA A 14 19.81 -7.22 26.89
C ALA A 14 18.78 -7.95 26.00
N ALA A 15 17.81 -8.60 26.65
CA ALA A 15 16.69 -9.24 25.98
C ALA A 15 16.06 -8.21 25.06
N ARG A 16 16.02 -8.47 23.74
CA ARG A 16 15.18 -7.74 22.81
C ARG A 16 13.75 -7.97 23.28
N VAL A 17 13.14 -6.94 23.85
CA VAL A 17 11.69 -6.90 24.02
C VAL A 17 11.14 -6.87 22.60
N ASP A 18 10.56 -7.98 22.17
CA ASP A 18 9.89 -8.13 20.90
C ASP A 18 8.56 -7.37 21.02
N THR A 19 8.60 -6.04 20.81
CA THR A 19 7.42 -5.19 20.90
C THR A 19 6.61 -5.41 19.63
N ALA A 20 5.63 -6.30 19.75
CA ALA A 20 4.70 -6.61 18.67
C ALA A 20 3.90 -5.36 18.30
N VAL A 21 3.80 -5.07 17.00
CA VAL A 21 2.90 -4.04 16.47
C VAL A 21 1.46 -4.45 16.79
N ARG A 22 0.74 -3.61 17.53
CA ARG A 22 -0.69 -3.79 17.80
C ARG A 22 -1.50 -2.95 16.84
N ILE A 23 -2.56 -3.53 16.27
CA ILE A 23 -3.50 -2.81 15.41
C ILE A 23 -4.87 -2.80 16.08
N ASP A 24 -5.44 -1.60 16.24
CA ASP A 24 -6.78 -1.43 16.79
C ASP A 24 -7.68 -0.75 15.75
N ALA A 25 -8.93 -1.20 15.64
CA ALA A 25 -9.96 -0.46 14.94
C ALA A 25 -10.23 0.88 15.66
N VAL A 26 -10.44 1.93 14.89
CA VAL A 26 -10.83 3.24 15.42
C VAL A 26 -12.25 3.15 15.97
N ALA A 27 -12.42 3.49 17.26
CA ALA A 27 -13.71 3.39 17.95
C ALA A 27 -14.16 4.73 18.58
N SER A 28 -13.28 5.73 18.65
CA SER A 28 -13.56 7.00 19.29
C SER A 28 -13.20 8.19 18.40
N ARG A 29 -13.82 9.36 18.69
CA ARG A 29 -13.44 10.62 18.06
C ARG A 29 -11.94 10.91 18.20
N ASN A 30 -11.37 10.70 19.38
CA ASN A 30 -9.95 10.91 19.63
C ASN A 30 -9.06 10.02 18.76
N ASP A 31 -9.48 8.78 18.46
CA ASP A 31 -8.74 7.91 17.56
C ASP A 31 -8.84 8.38 16.10
N CYS A 32 -9.99 8.94 15.69
CA CYS A 32 -10.11 9.59 14.37
C CYS A 32 -9.14 10.77 14.24
N GLU A 33 -9.05 11.60 15.28
CA GLU A 33 -8.13 12.75 15.32
C GLU A 33 -6.67 12.31 15.26
N ARG A 34 -6.30 11.20 15.94
CA ARG A 34 -4.98 10.61 15.86
C ARG A 34 -4.67 10.06 14.46
N ALA A 35 -5.63 9.42 13.80
CA ALA A 35 -5.47 8.95 12.44
C ALA A 35 -5.25 10.12 11.47
N GLY A 36 -6.06 11.18 11.55
CA GLY A 36 -5.90 12.40 10.75
C GLY A 36 -4.53 13.05 10.95
N ALA A 37 -4.11 13.22 12.20
CA ALA A 37 -2.81 13.80 12.55
C ALA A 37 -1.64 12.96 11.99
N LEU A 38 -1.75 11.64 12.00
CA LEU A 38 -0.74 10.76 11.40
C LEU A 38 -0.69 10.91 9.89
N PHE A 39 -1.85 11.01 9.21
CA PHE A 39 -1.86 11.25 7.77
C PHE A 39 -1.23 12.59 7.42
N ASP A 40 -1.55 13.66 8.16
CA ASP A 40 -0.94 14.98 7.99
C ASP A 40 0.59 14.90 8.12
N GLU A 41 1.11 14.19 9.13
CA GLU A 41 2.55 13.99 9.35
C GLU A 41 3.21 13.23 8.19
N VAL A 42 2.60 12.12 7.75
CA VAL A 42 3.19 11.25 6.72
C VAL A 42 3.23 11.92 5.35
N TRP A 43 2.20 12.70 5.00
CA TRP A 43 2.13 13.40 3.71
C TRP A 43 2.62 14.85 3.75
N GLY A 44 2.98 15.37 4.93
CA GLY A 44 3.43 16.76 5.08
C GLY A 44 2.37 17.79 4.73
N MET A 45 1.09 17.42 4.78
CA MET A 45 -0.02 18.25 4.36
C MET A 45 -1.13 18.25 5.42
N ARG A 46 -1.51 19.43 5.91
CA ARG A 46 -2.62 19.56 6.87
C ARG A 46 -3.97 19.23 6.22
N GLY A 47 -4.76 18.44 6.94
CA GLY A 47 -6.11 18.07 6.50
C GLY A 47 -6.08 17.14 5.29
N MET A 48 -5.05 16.31 5.16
CA MET A 48 -4.94 15.30 4.10
C MET A 48 -6.20 14.43 4.02
N VAL A 49 -6.73 14.02 5.16
CA VAL A 49 -8.10 13.50 5.32
C VAL A 49 -8.75 14.28 6.46
N PRO A 50 -9.78 15.11 6.21
CA PRO A 50 -10.45 15.85 7.27
C PRO A 50 -11.02 14.93 8.35
N ASN A 51 -10.83 15.29 9.62
CA ASN A 51 -11.27 14.47 10.75
C ASN A 51 -12.77 14.18 10.69
N GLU A 52 -13.56 15.14 10.24
CA GLU A 52 -15.01 15.02 10.10
C GLU A 52 -15.38 13.92 9.09
N VAL A 53 -14.58 13.76 8.04
CA VAL A 53 -14.78 12.71 7.03
C VAL A 53 -14.44 11.34 7.61
N ILE A 54 -13.34 11.22 8.38
CA ILE A 54 -13.00 9.97 9.07
C ILE A 54 -14.12 9.58 10.05
N ILE A 55 -14.56 10.53 10.88
CA ILE A 55 -15.64 10.32 11.88
C ILE A 55 -16.93 9.88 11.18
N ALA A 56 -17.37 10.61 10.15
CA ALA A 56 -18.60 10.31 9.43
C ALA A 56 -18.53 8.93 8.75
N THR A 57 -17.39 8.60 8.13
CA THR A 57 -17.18 7.31 7.46
C THR A 57 -17.21 6.15 8.44
N VAL A 58 -16.49 6.25 9.56
CA VAL A 58 -16.51 5.22 10.61
C VAL A 58 -17.90 5.03 11.19
N HIS A 59 -18.61 6.13 11.46
CA HIS A 59 -20.00 6.08 11.93
C HIS A 59 -20.95 5.41 10.94
N ALA A 60 -20.71 5.59 9.65
CA ALA A 60 -21.49 4.98 8.56
C ALA A 60 -21.08 3.52 8.23
N GLY A 61 -20.22 2.90 9.04
CA GLY A 61 -19.78 1.52 8.85
C GLY A 61 -18.56 1.37 7.94
N GLY A 62 -17.81 2.44 7.68
CA GLY A 62 -16.52 2.38 7.01
C GLY A 62 -15.39 1.96 7.96
N TYR A 63 -14.19 1.89 7.44
CA TYR A 63 -13.02 1.34 8.12
C TYR A 63 -12.00 2.42 8.48
N ALA A 64 -11.52 2.39 9.72
CA ALA A 64 -10.27 3.04 10.11
C ALA A 64 -9.56 2.24 11.19
N SER A 65 -8.22 2.28 11.20
CA SER A 65 -7.39 1.60 12.21
C SER A 65 -6.13 2.38 12.54
N LEU A 66 -5.59 2.13 13.73
CA LEU A 66 -4.32 2.67 14.22
C LEU A 66 -3.34 1.52 14.49
N ALA A 67 -2.10 1.72 14.11
CA ALA A 67 -0.98 0.86 14.46
C ALA A 67 -0.20 1.48 15.62
N TRP A 68 0.02 0.70 16.67
CA TRP A 68 0.73 1.08 17.88
C TRP A 68 2.03 0.32 18.01
N LEU A 69 3.08 1.02 18.40
CA LEU A 69 4.37 0.47 18.76
C LEU A 69 4.89 1.23 19.97
N ASP A 70 5.27 0.53 21.04
CA ASP A 70 5.76 1.13 22.29
C ASP A 70 4.83 2.21 22.90
N GLY A 71 3.51 2.06 22.71
CA GLY A 71 2.51 3.00 23.20
C GLY A 71 2.25 4.22 22.30
N GLU A 72 3.01 4.36 21.20
CA GLU A 72 2.88 5.45 20.24
C GLU A 72 2.14 5.00 18.98
N VAL A 73 1.33 5.91 18.40
CA VAL A 73 0.73 5.69 17.08
C VAL A 73 1.79 5.85 16.01
N VAL A 74 2.07 4.77 15.28
CA VAL A 74 3.11 4.73 14.25
C VAL A 74 2.58 4.53 12.84
N GLY A 75 1.29 4.21 12.71
CA GLY A 75 0.64 4.02 11.42
C GLY A 75 -0.88 4.14 11.55
N ALA A 76 -1.54 4.40 10.44
CA ALA A 76 -3.00 4.41 10.34
C ALA A 76 -3.45 3.95 8.96
N SER A 77 -4.67 3.44 8.88
CA SER A 77 -5.34 3.13 7.63
C SER A 77 -6.79 3.60 7.69
N TRP A 78 -7.29 4.14 6.57
CA TRP A 78 -8.67 4.57 6.43
C TRP A 78 -9.22 4.17 5.07
N GLY A 79 -10.51 3.82 5.04
CA GLY A 79 -11.22 3.43 3.84
C GLY A 79 -12.74 3.56 4.01
N PHE A 80 -13.44 3.49 2.90
CA PHE A 80 -14.89 3.61 2.84
C PHE A 80 -15.49 2.49 1.98
N LEU A 81 -16.76 2.21 2.21
CA LEU A 81 -17.49 1.22 1.44
C LEU A 81 -17.75 1.74 0.02
N GLY A 82 -17.59 0.87 -0.95
CA GLY A 82 -17.87 1.10 -2.35
C GLY A 82 -18.52 -0.12 -2.97
N SER A 83 -18.78 -0.09 -4.26
CA SER A 83 -19.33 -1.22 -5.01
C SER A 83 -18.50 -1.48 -6.27
N HIS A 84 -18.47 -2.75 -6.69
CA HIS A 84 -18.00 -3.17 -7.99
C HIS A 84 -19.03 -4.15 -8.57
N GLY A 85 -19.81 -3.69 -9.54
CA GLY A 85 -21.04 -4.37 -9.93
C GLY A 85 -22.02 -4.46 -8.74
N ASP A 86 -22.53 -5.64 -8.45
CA ASP A 86 -23.44 -5.91 -7.32
C ASP A 86 -22.70 -6.21 -6.01
N ASP A 87 -21.38 -6.31 -6.03
CA ASP A 87 -20.57 -6.65 -4.86
C ASP A 87 -20.14 -5.42 -4.06
N VAL A 88 -20.33 -5.48 -2.73
CA VAL A 88 -19.81 -4.46 -1.81
C VAL A 88 -18.33 -4.72 -1.55
N THR A 89 -17.55 -3.67 -1.69
CA THR A 89 -16.09 -3.66 -1.50
C THR A 89 -15.68 -2.61 -0.49
N LEU A 90 -14.47 -2.74 0.07
CA LEU A 90 -13.82 -1.67 0.82
C LEU A 90 -12.84 -0.94 -0.08
N HIS A 91 -13.03 0.34 -0.33
CA HIS A 91 -11.99 1.17 -0.92
C HIS A 91 -11.03 1.65 0.15
N SER A 92 -9.83 1.05 0.19
CA SER A 92 -8.74 1.44 1.10
C SER A 92 -8.08 2.71 0.58
N HIS A 93 -8.54 3.87 1.05
CA HIS A 93 -8.13 5.14 0.45
C HIS A 93 -6.71 5.56 0.83
N VAL A 94 -6.37 5.44 2.11
CA VAL A 94 -5.05 5.83 2.61
C VAL A 94 -4.55 4.86 3.67
N THR A 95 -3.27 4.52 3.59
CA THR A 95 -2.53 3.78 4.61
C THR A 95 -1.16 4.42 4.76
N GLY A 96 -0.88 4.99 5.92
CA GLY A 96 0.37 5.67 6.22
C GLY A 96 1.11 5.05 7.40
N VAL A 97 2.44 5.08 7.33
CA VAL A 97 3.34 4.61 8.40
C VAL A 97 4.45 5.64 8.55
N ARG A 98 4.77 6.03 9.78
CA ARG A 98 5.88 6.94 10.07
C ARG A 98 7.19 6.40 9.50
N SER A 99 7.93 7.23 8.80
CA SER A 99 9.21 6.85 8.16
C SER A 99 10.24 6.34 9.18
N ALA A 100 10.24 6.90 10.39
CA ALA A 100 11.13 6.52 11.49
C ALA A 100 10.98 5.04 11.94
N VAL A 101 9.82 4.42 11.68
CA VAL A 101 9.57 3.02 12.05
C VAL A 101 10.23 2.05 11.09
N GLY A 102 10.55 2.48 9.87
CA GLY A 102 11.22 1.66 8.86
C GLY A 102 10.39 0.43 8.42
N SER A 103 11.10 -0.62 8.00
CA SER A 103 10.49 -1.83 7.40
C SER A 103 10.00 -2.86 8.44
N ARG A 104 9.52 -2.45 9.62
CA ARG A 104 9.05 -3.35 10.70
C ARG A 104 7.73 -4.09 10.39
N GLY A 105 7.25 -4.05 9.15
CA GLY A 105 6.04 -4.77 8.75
C GLY A 105 4.72 -4.09 9.12
N VAL A 106 4.74 -2.87 9.68
CA VAL A 106 3.54 -2.14 10.12
C VAL A 106 2.51 -1.97 9.00
N GLY A 107 2.95 -1.61 7.79
CA GLY A 107 2.05 -1.48 6.64
C GLY A 107 1.35 -2.79 6.27
N ALA A 108 2.07 -3.92 6.34
CA ALA A 108 1.48 -5.24 6.10
C ALA A 108 0.50 -5.62 7.22
N ALA A 109 0.83 -5.33 8.49
CA ALA A 109 -0.06 -5.58 9.62
C ALA A 109 -1.37 -4.78 9.50
N LEU A 110 -1.31 -3.50 9.12
CA LEU A 110 -2.49 -2.67 8.85
C LEU A 110 -3.35 -3.27 7.73
N LYS A 111 -2.73 -3.71 6.63
CA LYS A 111 -3.45 -4.33 5.50
C LYS A 111 -4.08 -5.67 5.89
N HIS A 112 -3.38 -6.52 6.64
CA HIS A 112 -3.95 -7.79 7.12
C HIS A 112 -5.12 -7.55 8.07
N HIS A 113 -5.02 -6.59 9.00
CA HIS A 113 -6.13 -6.21 9.87
C HIS A 113 -7.35 -5.73 9.04
N GLN A 114 -7.11 -4.90 8.01
CA GLN A 114 -8.14 -4.44 7.08
C GLN A 114 -8.81 -5.60 6.35
N TRP A 115 -8.03 -6.62 5.95
CA TRP A 115 -8.56 -7.79 5.25
C TRP A 115 -9.46 -8.63 6.17
N HIS A 116 -9.03 -8.88 7.42
CA HIS A 116 -9.84 -9.62 8.40
C HIS A 116 -11.13 -8.87 8.71
N TRP A 117 -11.04 -7.54 8.90
CA TRP A 117 -12.21 -6.69 9.07
C TRP A 117 -13.18 -6.81 7.88
N ALA A 118 -12.68 -6.71 6.64
CA ALA A 118 -13.50 -6.85 5.44
C ALA A 118 -14.17 -8.22 5.35
N LYS A 119 -13.48 -9.27 5.74
CA LYS A 119 -14.01 -10.64 5.80
C LYS A 119 -15.14 -10.77 6.84
N GLU A 120 -14.96 -10.23 8.03
CA GLU A 120 -15.97 -10.22 9.11
C GLU A 120 -17.25 -9.46 8.69
N HIS A 121 -17.10 -8.44 7.82
CA HIS A 121 -18.21 -7.67 7.28
C HIS A 121 -18.78 -8.22 5.97
N GLY A 122 -18.35 -9.41 5.53
CA GLY A 122 -18.89 -10.09 4.35
C GLY A 122 -18.56 -9.42 3.02
N LEU A 123 -17.54 -8.57 2.97
CA LEU A 123 -17.17 -7.84 1.76
C LEU A 123 -16.55 -8.77 0.71
N HIS A 124 -16.71 -8.40 -0.56
CA HIS A 124 -16.17 -9.17 -1.68
C HIS A 124 -14.65 -9.04 -1.79
N ALA A 125 -14.16 -7.82 -1.72
CA ALA A 125 -12.75 -7.51 -1.90
C ALA A 125 -12.38 -6.17 -1.24
N ILE A 126 -11.08 -5.90 -1.19
CA ILE A 126 -10.54 -4.57 -0.88
C ILE A 126 -9.91 -4.02 -2.15
N THR A 127 -10.21 -2.76 -2.49
CA THR A 127 -9.65 -2.06 -3.65
C THR A 127 -8.84 -0.86 -3.20
N TRP A 128 -7.81 -0.50 -3.95
CA TRP A 128 -7.08 0.76 -3.79
C TRP A 128 -6.30 1.10 -5.04
N THR A 129 -5.70 2.28 -5.04
CA THR A 129 -4.88 2.75 -6.16
C THR A 129 -3.43 2.96 -5.71
N PHE A 130 -2.49 2.82 -6.64
CA PHE A 130 -1.10 3.20 -6.40
C PHE A 130 -0.44 3.73 -7.68
N ASP A 131 0.60 4.53 -7.52
CA ASP A 131 1.40 5.05 -8.63
C ASP A 131 2.26 3.93 -9.24
N PRO A 132 2.06 3.58 -10.53
CA PRO A 132 2.80 2.48 -11.17
C PRO A 132 4.31 2.72 -11.29
N LEU A 133 4.79 3.96 -11.18
CA LEU A 133 6.23 4.26 -11.18
C LEU A 133 6.92 3.91 -9.86
N VAL A 134 6.18 3.82 -8.76
CA VAL A 134 6.75 3.54 -7.44
C VAL A 134 6.94 2.04 -7.26
N ARG A 135 8.12 1.53 -7.67
CA ARG A 135 8.46 0.10 -7.65
C ARG A 135 8.24 -0.56 -6.29
N ARG A 136 8.59 0.12 -5.19
CA ARG A 136 8.36 -0.42 -3.84
C ARG A 136 6.88 -0.67 -3.53
N ASN A 137 5.98 0.19 -4.06
CA ASN A 137 4.53 0.01 -3.91
C ASN A 137 4.03 -1.13 -4.78
N ALA A 138 4.53 -1.25 -6.02
CA ALA A 138 4.23 -2.39 -6.88
C ALA A 138 4.64 -3.71 -6.22
N TYR A 139 5.86 -3.79 -5.68
CA TYR A 139 6.32 -4.96 -4.94
C TYR A 139 5.43 -5.27 -3.72
N PHE A 140 5.12 -4.26 -2.91
CA PHE A 140 4.28 -4.43 -1.74
C PHE A 140 2.89 -4.95 -2.09
N ASN A 141 2.25 -4.34 -3.10
CA ASN A 141 0.88 -4.67 -3.48
C ASN A 141 0.78 -6.02 -4.20
N LEU A 142 1.65 -6.27 -5.19
CA LEU A 142 1.51 -7.42 -6.07
C LEU A 142 2.24 -8.66 -5.53
N VAL A 143 3.44 -8.47 -4.94
CA VAL A 143 4.26 -9.59 -4.47
C VAL A 143 3.97 -9.92 -3.00
N LYS A 144 3.98 -8.92 -2.11
CA LYS A 144 3.74 -9.19 -0.68
C LYS A 144 2.28 -9.48 -0.36
N LEU A 145 1.36 -8.67 -0.87
CA LEU A 145 -0.07 -8.81 -0.57
C LEU A 145 -0.80 -9.74 -1.57
N GLY A 146 -0.29 -9.95 -2.77
CA GLY A 146 -0.98 -10.74 -3.79
C GLY A 146 -2.24 -10.08 -4.33
N ALA A 147 -2.30 -8.75 -4.31
CA ALA A 147 -3.35 -8.01 -4.97
C ALA A 147 -3.20 -8.09 -6.50
N VAL A 148 -4.30 -8.10 -7.22
CA VAL A 148 -4.31 -8.17 -8.69
C VAL A 148 -4.66 -6.80 -9.29
N VAL A 149 -4.00 -6.46 -10.39
CA VAL A 149 -4.31 -5.22 -11.12
C VAL A 149 -5.57 -5.43 -11.95
N VAL A 150 -6.55 -4.55 -11.78
CA VAL A 150 -7.84 -4.62 -12.48
C VAL A 150 -8.03 -3.50 -13.50
N GLU A 151 -7.51 -2.29 -13.23
CA GLU A 151 -7.67 -1.11 -14.08
C GLU A 151 -6.40 -0.25 -14.09
N TYR A 152 -6.29 0.57 -15.13
CA TYR A 152 -5.32 1.66 -15.23
C TYR A 152 -6.04 2.96 -15.57
N HIS A 153 -5.72 4.01 -14.86
CA HIS A 153 -6.25 5.36 -15.09
C HIS A 153 -5.12 6.37 -15.22
N GLU A 154 -5.18 7.13 -16.30
CA GLU A 154 -4.32 8.30 -16.49
C GLU A 154 -4.86 9.45 -15.65
N ASP A 155 -3.96 10.14 -14.96
CA ASP A 155 -4.24 11.36 -14.19
C ASP A 155 -5.47 11.29 -13.28
N PHE A 156 -5.60 10.19 -12.55
CA PHE A 156 -6.77 9.80 -11.77
C PHE A 156 -7.26 10.85 -10.78
N TYR A 157 -6.33 11.54 -10.10
CA TYR A 157 -6.64 12.59 -9.12
C TYR A 157 -6.34 14.00 -9.63
N GLY A 158 -5.95 14.17 -10.91
CA GLY A 158 -5.41 15.43 -11.39
C GLY A 158 -4.04 15.75 -10.78
N ALA A 159 -3.62 17.01 -10.88
CA ALA A 159 -2.39 17.47 -10.26
C ALA A 159 -2.56 17.57 -8.74
N ILE A 160 -1.91 16.69 -7.99
CA ILE A 160 -1.88 16.74 -6.52
C ILE A 160 -0.62 17.48 -6.07
N ASN A 161 -0.81 18.55 -5.32
CA ASN A 161 0.25 19.32 -4.67
C ASN A 161 0.41 18.83 -3.22
N ASP A 162 0.92 17.62 -3.03
CA ASP A 162 1.34 17.09 -1.73
C ASP A 162 2.88 16.93 -1.68
N GLY A 163 3.40 16.66 -0.50
CA GLY A 163 4.85 16.48 -0.29
C GLY A 163 5.47 15.30 -1.04
N LEU A 164 4.67 14.45 -1.69
CA LEU A 164 5.13 13.24 -2.39
C LEU A 164 5.00 13.34 -3.91
N ASN A 165 4.00 14.06 -4.44
CA ASN A 165 3.66 14.07 -5.86
C ASN A 165 4.14 15.32 -6.62
N SER A 166 4.61 16.38 -5.94
CA SER A 166 5.26 17.56 -6.54
C SER A 166 4.52 18.19 -7.74
N GLY A 167 3.18 18.13 -7.79
CA GLY A 167 2.38 18.67 -8.89
C GLY A 167 2.39 17.84 -10.16
N GLU A 168 2.92 16.63 -10.17
CA GLU A 168 2.89 15.72 -11.32
C GLU A 168 1.50 15.12 -11.55
N HIS A 169 1.28 14.68 -12.78
CA HIS A 169 0.13 13.85 -13.13
C HIS A 169 0.06 12.57 -12.30
N THR A 170 -1.14 12.19 -11.90
CA THR A 170 -1.38 11.10 -10.95
C THR A 170 -1.91 9.83 -11.61
N ASP A 171 -1.12 9.21 -12.48
CA ASP A 171 -1.49 7.90 -13.04
C ASP A 171 -1.62 6.87 -11.92
N ARG A 172 -2.63 6.02 -12.02
CA ARG A 172 -2.90 4.98 -11.01
C ARG A 172 -3.21 3.63 -11.64
N LEU A 173 -2.63 2.59 -11.07
CA LEU A 173 -3.15 1.24 -11.18
C LEU A 173 -4.15 1.02 -10.05
N VAL A 174 -5.34 0.52 -10.40
CA VAL A 174 -6.33 0.03 -9.45
C VAL A 174 -6.04 -1.44 -9.20
N VAL A 175 -5.96 -1.81 -7.93
CA VAL A 175 -5.81 -3.21 -7.53
C VAL A 175 -6.99 -3.67 -6.71
N GLN A 176 -7.26 -4.95 -6.80
CA GLN A 176 -8.24 -5.68 -6.02
C GLN A 176 -7.54 -6.78 -5.21
N TRP A 177 -7.84 -6.85 -3.93
CA TRP A 177 -7.38 -7.91 -3.04
C TRP A 177 -8.56 -8.75 -2.62
N PRO A 178 -8.68 -9.99 -3.11
CA PRO A 178 -9.86 -10.82 -2.88
C PRO A 178 -10.05 -11.13 -1.40
N VAL A 179 -11.29 -11.13 -0.94
CA VAL A 179 -11.70 -11.47 0.42
C VAL A 179 -12.67 -12.65 0.41
N ARG A 180 -13.76 -12.56 -0.39
CA ARG A 180 -14.76 -13.61 -0.49
C ARG A 180 -14.15 -14.90 -1.05
N GLY A 181 -14.45 -16.04 -0.43
CA GLY A 181 -13.93 -17.34 -0.83
C GLY A 181 -12.54 -17.68 -0.32
N HIS A 182 -11.86 -16.76 0.39
CA HIS A 182 -10.54 -16.97 0.95
C HIS A 182 -10.59 -17.19 2.47
N GLY A 183 -9.86 -18.20 2.96
CA GLY A 183 -9.69 -18.48 4.40
C GLY A 183 -8.77 -17.47 5.06
N GLU A 184 -7.67 -17.15 4.38
CA GLU A 184 -6.58 -16.26 4.80
C GLU A 184 -6.29 -15.21 3.71
N PRO A 185 -5.63 -14.10 4.08
CA PRO A 185 -5.21 -13.10 3.11
C PRO A 185 -4.35 -13.72 2.00
N PRO A 186 -4.71 -13.53 0.71
CA PRO A 186 -3.85 -13.95 -0.39
C PRO A 186 -2.44 -13.37 -0.26
N ARG A 187 -1.47 -14.14 -0.70
CA ARG A 187 -0.08 -13.70 -0.86
C ARG A 187 0.31 -13.85 -2.32
N GLY A 188 1.08 -12.93 -2.81
CA GLY A 188 1.66 -13.01 -4.14
C GLY A 188 3.07 -13.59 -4.13
N ASP A 189 3.61 -13.71 -5.32
CA ASP A 189 5.00 -14.01 -5.58
C ASP A 189 5.44 -13.19 -6.79
N TYR A 190 6.71 -13.19 -7.12
CA TYR A 190 7.15 -12.61 -8.36
C TYR A 190 6.51 -13.33 -9.55
N ALA A 191 5.95 -12.56 -10.46
CA ALA A 191 5.40 -13.10 -11.68
C ALA A 191 6.55 -13.64 -12.59
N ALA A 192 6.30 -14.75 -13.28
CA ALA A 192 7.13 -15.13 -14.39
C ALA A 192 7.11 -14.03 -15.47
N VAL A 193 8.15 -13.95 -16.28
CA VAL A 193 8.16 -13.04 -17.43
C VAL A 193 7.01 -13.44 -18.35
N GLY A 194 6.10 -12.49 -18.59
CA GLY A 194 4.95 -12.69 -19.49
C GLY A 194 5.32 -12.52 -20.96
N ASP A 195 4.30 -12.35 -21.79
CA ASP A 195 4.49 -12.12 -23.23
C ASP A 195 5.20 -10.79 -23.54
N SER A 196 5.11 -9.83 -22.61
CA SER A 196 5.76 -8.52 -22.66
C SER A 196 6.02 -7.98 -21.26
N THR A 197 6.83 -6.92 -21.17
CA THR A 197 7.14 -6.26 -19.90
C THR A 197 6.99 -4.73 -20.01
N ILE A 198 6.57 -4.09 -18.92
CA ILE A 198 6.56 -2.63 -18.77
C ILE A 198 7.55 -2.26 -17.66
N ARG A 199 8.56 -1.48 -18.00
CA ARG A 199 9.66 -1.16 -17.09
C ARG A 199 9.24 -0.11 -16.06
N THR A 200 9.83 -0.20 -14.87
CA THR A 200 9.76 0.83 -13.83
C THR A 200 11.16 1.35 -13.51
N PRO A 201 11.32 2.61 -13.09
CA PRO A 201 12.60 3.08 -12.57
C PRO A 201 12.92 2.39 -11.24
N ASP A 202 14.19 2.37 -10.86
CA ASP A 202 14.60 1.79 -9.57
C ASP A 202 14.05 2.58 -8.38
N ASP A 203 14.16 3.90 -8.44
CA ASP A 203 13.68 4.81 -7.40
C ASP A 203 13.19 6.13 -8.03
N ILE A 204 11.91 6.15 -8.40
CA ILE A 204 11.28 7.35 -8.97
C ILE A 204 11.23 8.50 -7.97
N GLU A 205 11.14 8.22 -6.66
CA GLU A 205 11.01 9.25 -5.64
C GLU A 205 12.32 10.01 -5.45
N SER A 206 13.46 9.33 -5.51
CA SER A 206 14.77 9.98 -5.57
C SER A 206 14.96 10.74 -6.88
N LEU A 207 14.54 10.14 -8.01
CA LEU A 207 14.66 10.77 -9.33
C LEU A 207 13.84 12.07 -9.42
N ARG A 208 12.63 12.11 -8.86
CA ARG A 208 11.80 13.32 -8.79
C ARG A 208 12.51 14.49 -8.08
N ARG A 209 13.33 14.20 -7.07
CA ARG A 209 14.08 15.23 -6.33
C ARG A 209 15.36 15.64 -7.03
N SER A 210 16.08 14.72 -7.66
CA SER A 210 17.39 14.96 -8.26
C SER A 210 17.35 15.37 -9.73
N ASP A 211 16.41 14.85 -10.49
CA ASP A 211 16.23 15.11 -11.93
C ASP A 211 14.73 15.00 -12.32
N PRO A 212 13.94 16.06 -12.07
CA PRO A 212 12.52 16.09 -12.41
C PRO A 212 12.22 15.84 -13.90
N SER A 213 13.11 16.25 -14.80
CA SER A 213 12.94 16.05 -16.24
C SER A 213 12.92 14.56 -16.59
N SER A 214 13.94 13.82 -16.10
CA SER A 214 13.99 12.37 -16.29
C SER A 214 12.82 11.65 -15.61
N ALA A 215 12.30 12.16 -14.49
CA ALA A 215 11.12 11.60 -13.86
C ALA A 215 9.87 11.78 -14.74
N GLN A 216 9.70 12.94 -15.37
CA GLN A 216 8.61 13.19 -16.32
C GLN A 216 8.71 12.31 -17.58
N GLU A 217 9.92 12.09 -18.10
CA GLU A 217 10.15 11.16 -19.21
C GLU A 217 9.74 9.72 -18.85
N TRP A 218 10.07 9.27 -17.63
CA TRP A 218 9.62 7.97 -17.13
C TRP A 218 8.10 7.90 -17.07
N ARG A 219 7.43 8.96 -16.57
CA ARG A 219 5.97 9.05 -16.53
C ARG A 219 5.37 8.93 -17.92
N ALA A 220 5.86 9.73 -18.89
CA ALA A 220 5.35 9.75 -20.25
C ALA A 220 5.51 8.37 -20.94
N ARG A 221 6.69 7.75 -20.79
CA ARG A 221 6.97 6.43 -21.37
C ARG A 221 6.09 5.34 -20.79
N GLN A 222 6.04 5.24 -19.45
CA GLN A 222 5.25 4.20 -18.78
C GLN A 222 3.75 4.37 -19.04
N ARG A 223 3.25 5.62 -19.09
CA ARG A 223 1.87 5.94 -19.48
C ARG A 223 1.54 5.37 -20.86
N GLU A 224 2.39 5.64 -21.84
CA GLU A 224 2.19 5.13 -23.20
C GLU A 224 2.18 3.61 -23.26
N ASP A 225 3.10 2.95 -22.54
CA ASP A 225 3.18 1.48 -22.46
C ASP A 225 1.95 0.87 -21.81
N LEU A 226 1.50 1.43 -20.67
CA LEU A 226 0.28 0.99 -19.98
C LEU A 226 -0.96 1.21 -20.83
N ARG A 227 -1.11 2.39 -21.44
CA ARG A 227 -2.23 2.73 -22.33
C ARG A 227 -2.34 1.74 -23.48
N LYS A 228 -1.22 1.44 -24.17
CA LYS A 228 -1.18 0.46 -25.26
C LYS A 228 -1.55 -0.93 -24.78
N ALA A 229 -1.01 -1.35 -23.63
CA ALA A 229 -1.29 -2.67 -23.07
C ALA A 229 -2.79 -2.84 -22.78
N PHE A 230 -3.38 -1.93 -22.01
CA PHE A 230 -4.78 -2.04 -21.61
C PHE A 230 -5.74 -1.89 -22.82
N ALA A 231 -5.47 -0.95 -23.75
CA ALA A 231 -6.25 -0.81 -25.00
C ALA A 231 -6.11 -2.04 -25.91
N GLY A 232 -4.96 -2.70 -25.92
CA GLY A 232 -4.70 -3.92 -26.69
C GLY A 232 -5.27 -5.20 -26.08
N GLY A 233 -6.01 -5.14 -24.95
CA GLY A 233 -6.58 -6.30 -24.29
C GLY A 233 -5.55 -7.12 -23.51
N TRP A 234 -4.49 -6.47 -23.06
CA TRP A 234 -3.50 -7.05 -22.15
C TRP A 234 -3.84 -6.75 -20.69
N CYS A 235 -3.31 -7.53 -19.77
CA CYS A 235 -3.39 -7.27 -18.34
C CYS A 235 -2.02 -7.47 -17.67
N ILE A 236 -1.85 -6.81 -16.53
CA ILE A 236 -0.67 -7.00 -15.69
C ILE A 236 -0.87 -8.28 -14.86
N ALA A 237 -0.01 -9.27 -15.09
CA ALA A 237 0.00 -10.53 -14.36
C ALA A 237 0.67 -10.40 -12.97
N GLY A 238 1.57 -9.42 -12.80
CA GLY A 238 2.29 -9.17 -11.57
C GLY A 238 3.58 -8.38 -11.80
N LEU A 239 4.47 -8.44 -10.83
CA LEU A 239 5.79 -7.83 -10.88
C LEU A 239 6.85 -8.93 -11.01
N SER A 240 7.76 -8.81 -11.96
CA SER A 240 8.91 -9.71 -12.10
C SER A 240 10.07 -9.29 -11.18
N SER A 241 11.02 -10.19 -10.98
CA SER A 241 12.13 -9.99 -10.02
C SER A 241 13.07 -8.83 -10.38
N ASP A 242 13.08 -8.39 -11.65
CA ASP A 242 13.83 -7.22 -12.11
C ASP A 242 13.07 -5.88 -11.85
N GLY A 243 11.85 -5.96 -11.30
CA GLY A 243 11.00 -4.82 -11.00
C GLY A 243 10.16 -4.32 -12.16
N SER A 244 10.10 -5.06 -13.29
CA SER A 244 9.20 -4.75 -14.40
C SER A 244 7.83 -5.38 -14.17
N TYR A 245 6.76 -4.77 -14.69
CA TYR A 245 5.46 -5.43 -14.75
C TYR A 245 5.47 -6.51 -15.83
N SER A 246 5.06 -7.72 -15.46
CA SER A 246 4.81 -8.80 -16.39
C SER A 246 3.44 -8.63 -17.03
N VAL A 247 3.36 -8.65 -18.35
CA VAL A 247 2.14 -8.39 -19.12
C VAL A 247 1.77 -9.60 -19.95
N VAL A 248 0.50 -10.02 -19.86
CA VAL A 248 -0.04 -11.17 -20.57
C VAL A 248 -1.34 -10.81 -21.29
N ARG A 249 -1.71 -11.53 -22.33
CA ARG A 249 -3.02 -11.34 -22.99
C ARG A 249 -4.15 -11.79 -22.06
N LYS A 250 -5.22 -10.99 -21.98
CA LYS A 250 -6.45 -11.45 -21.31
C LYS A 250 -6.96 -12.69 -22.07
N SER A 251 -7.11 -13.81 -21.36
CA SER A 251 -7.78 -14.97 -21.94
C SER A 251 -9.26 -14.64 -22.18
N ALA A 252 -9.85 -15.19 -23.24
CA ALA A 252 -11.25 -14.97 -23.58
C ALA A 252 -12.24 -15.45 -22.49
N ALA A 253 -11.77 -16.18 -21.48
CA ALA A 253 -12.56 -16.76 -20.39
C ALA A 253 -12.91 -15.80 -19.23
N SER A 254 -12.37 -14.58 -19.20
CA SER A 254 -12.61 -13.60 -18.12
C SER A 254 -13.62 -12.48 -18.49
N ARG A 255 -14.53 -12.77 -19.42
CA ARG A 255 -15.65 -11.89 -19.78
C ARG A 255 -16.97 -12.46 -19.29
N SER A 256 -17.13 -12.64 -18.00
CA SER A 256 -18.44 -12.94 -17.41
C SER A 256 -18.59 -12.27 -16.07
#